data_0934c65f1bb45cb3f1a964753dd51f2d
#
_entry.id   0934c65f1bb45cb3f1a964753dd51f2d
#
_cell.length_a   1.000
_cell.length_b   1.000
_cell.length_c   1.000
_cell.angle_alpha   90.00
_cell.angle_beta   90.00
_cell.angle_gamma   90.00
#
_symmetry.space_group_name_H-M   'P 1'
#
loop_
_entity.id
_entity.type
_entity.pdbx_description
1 polymer ?
#
loop_
_entity_poly.entity_id
_entity_poly.type
_entity_poly.pdbx_seq_one_letter_code
_entity_poly.pdbx_strand_id
1 'polypeptide(L)'
;PYESKELFCDREEELSLMVQGCINHTDMTLISQRRMGKTGLILRLFDELHETGLNRQTIYVDIYASRSIDDFIKLLAEAAMRTFQPKSSIGEKLISFIKSLRPQLSFDTITGEPQLQIAYQTAHEKEYTLRGLFDFLNAQGEPVIVAIDEFQQIRDYPEKNMEALLRSYIQ
;
A
#
# COMPACT_ATOMS: atom_id res chain seq x y z
N PRO A 1 10.12 6.69 -15.92
CA PRO A 1 8.82 6.25 -15.43
C PRO A 1 8.32 5.08 -16.26
N TYR A 2 7.59 4.14 -15.66
CA TYR A 2 6.88 3.09 -16.37
C TYR A 2 5.68 3.71 -17.08
N GLU A 3 5.62 3.58 -18.39
CA GLU A 3 4.54 4.16 -19.20
C GLU A 3 3.65 3.09 -19.82
N SER A 4 4.23 1.95 -20.22
CA SER A 4 3.49 0.80 -20.73
C SER A 4 4.33 -0.48 -20.71
N LYS A 5 3.65 -1.63 -20.85
CA LYS A 5 4.24 -2.96 -21.00
C LYS A 5 5.24 -3.04 -22.17
N GLU A 6 4.90 -2.41 -23.29
CA GLU A 6 5.68 -2.46 -24.52
C GLU A 6 7.03 -1.73 -24.40
N LEU A 7 7.09 -0.75 -23.50
CA LEU A 7 8.31 0.02 -23.22
C LEU A 7 9.12 -0.55 -22.06
N PHE A 8 8.62 -1.59 -21.40
CA PHE A 8 9.31 -2.28 -20.31
C PHE A 8 10.11 -3.43 -20.90
N CYS A 9 11.39 -3.25 -21.02
CA CYS A 9 12.31 -4.28 -21.52
C CYS A 9 13.22 -4.76 -20.40
N ASP A 10 13.57 -6.04 -20.50
CA ASP A 10 14.55 -6.68 -19.61
C ASP A 10 14.07 -6.75 -18.15
N ARG A 11 14.09 -7.84 -17.50
CA ARG A 11 13.68 -8.20 -16.11
C ARG A 11 12.46 -9.14 -16.07
N GLU A 12 12.30 -9.94 -17.11
CA GLU A 12 11.22 -10.92 -17.17
C GLU A 12 11.37 -12.00 -16.10
N GLU A 13 12.62 -12.34 -15.75
CA GLU A 13 12.90 -13.33 -14.68
C GLU A 13 12.44 -12.80 -13.31
N GLU A 14 12.80 -11.56 -12.97
CA GLU A 14 12.38 -10.95 -11.71
C GLU A 14 10.85 -10.80 -11.66
N LEU A 15 10.23 -10.39 -12.76
CA LEU A 15 8.78 -10.28 -12.86
C LEU A 15 8.11 -11.64 -12.61
N SER A 16 8.61 -12.70 -13.25
CA SER A 16 8.11 -14.06 -13.06
C SER A 16 8.22 -14.53 -11.61
N LEU A 17 9.36 -14.28 -10.97
CA LEU A 17 9.56 -14.59 -9.54
C LEU A 17 8.59 -13.81 -8.65
N MET A 18 8.35 -12.55 -8.95
CA MET A 18 7.41 -11.72 -8.19
C MET A 18 5.96 -12.21 -8.36
N VAL A 19 5.55 -12.58 -9.58
CA VAL A 19 4.23 -13.17 -9.83
C VAL A 19 4.05 -14.48 -9.04
N GLN A 20 5.05 -15.36 -9.06
CA GLN A 20 5.02 -16.60 -8.27
C GLN A 20 4.95 -16.33 -6.77
N GLY A 21 5.70 -15.35 -6.27
CA GLY A 21 5.62 -14.91 -4.87
C GLY A 21 4.21 -14.45 -4.50
N CYS A 22 3.57 -13.65 -5.36
CA CYS A 22 2.18 -13.22 -5.16
C CYS A 22 1.21 -14.40 -5.15
N ILE A 23 1.38 -15.39 -6.05
CA ILE A 23 0.55 -16.60 -6.10
C ILE A 23 0.68 -17.41 -4.81
N ASN A 24 1.90 -17.54 -4.30
CA ASN A 24 2.23 -18.33 -3.13
C ASN A 24 2.03 -17.58 -1.80
N HIS A 25 1.48 -16.37 -1.82
CA HIS A 25 1.31 -15.51 -0.64
C HIS A 25 2.62 -15.28 0.12
N THR A 26 3.71 -15.08 -0.60
CA THR A 26 5.04 -14.87 -0.02
C THR A 26 5.37 -13.39 0.00
N ASP A 27 5.78 -12.89 1.17
CA ASP A 27 6.29 -11.52 1.29
C ASP A 27 7.64 -11.40 0.59
N MET A 28 7.79 -10.31 -0.16
CA MET A 28 8.98 -10.08 -0.98
C MET A 28 9.63 -8.74 -0.67
N THR A 29 10.95 -8.70 -0.70
CA THR A 29 11.71 -7.45 -0.60
C THR A 29 12.52 -7.24 -1.87
N LEU A 30 12.24 -6.15 -2.58
CA LEU A 30 12.94 -5.76 -3.80
C LEU A 30 14.09 -4.80 -3.46
N ILE A 31 15.32 -5.27 -3.59
CA ILE A 31 16.53 -4.48 -3.31
C ILE A 31 17.27 -4.21 -4.61
N SER A 32 17.50 -2.94 -4.94
CA SER A 32 18.35 -2.54 -6.04
C SER A 32 18.87 -1.12 -5.85
N GLN A 33 19.85 -0.74 -6.64
CA GLN A 33 20.36 0.63 -6.64
C GLN A 33 19.27 1.63 -7.04
N ARG A 34 19.47 2.89 -6.69
CA ARG A 34 18.60 4.00 -7.12
C ARG A 34 18.52 4.05 -8.66
N ARG A 35 17.35 4.39 -9.18
CA ARG A 35 17.07 4.53 -10.63
C ARG A 35 17.17 3.24 -11.45
N MET A 36 17.18 2.09 -10.82
CA MET A 36 17.19 0.78 -11.49
C MET A 36 15.77 0.25 -11.80
N GLY A 37 14.78 1.12 -11.88
CA GLY A 37 13.43 0.76 -12.35
C GLY A 37 12.60 -0.07 -11.36
N LYS A 38 12.86 -0.01 -10.02
CA LYS A 38 12.05 -0.72 -9.02
C LYS A 38 10.56 -0.41 -9.12
N THR A 39 10.22 0.86 -9.10
CA THR A 39 8.84 1.32 -9.24
C THR A 39 8.20 0.82 -10.53
N GLY A 40 8.93 0.88 -11.66
CA GLY A 40 8.45 0.35 -12.93
C GLY A 40 8.18 -1.14 -12.88
N LEU A 41 9.04 -1.92 -12.22
CA LEU A 41 8.83 -3.36 -12.05
C LEU A 41 7.62 -3.68 -11.17
N ILE A 42 7.38 -2.91 -10.12
CA ILE A 42 6.17 -3.04 -9.28
C ILE A 42 4.90 -2.78 -10.09
N LEU A 43 4.88 -1.69 -10.85
CA LEU A 43 3.72 -1.35 -11.69
C LEU A 43 3.50 -2.39 -12.79
N ARG A 44 4.59 -2.90 -13.40
CA ARG A 44 4.52 -3.98 -14.37
C ARG A 44 4.00 -5.29 -13.77
N LEU A 45 4.38 -5.60 -12.53
CA LEU A 45 3.80 -6.73 -11.78
C LEU A 45 2.29 -6.57 -11.63
N PHE A 46 1.82 -5.38 -11.29
CA PHE A 46 0.38 -5.14 -11.12
C PHE A 46 -0.39 -5.35 -12.42
N ASP A 47 0.15 -4.85 -13.55
CA ASP A 47 -0.43 -5.08 -14.86
C ASP A 47 -0.50 -6.59 -15.18
N GLU A 48 0.59 -7.34 -14.93
CA GLU A 48 0.64 -8.78 -15.17
C GLU A 48 -0.39 -9.55 -14.34
N LEU A 49 -0.56 -9.18 -13.07
CA LEU A 49 -1.55 -9.80 -12.18
C LEU A 49 -2.99 -9.52 -12.65
N HIS A 50 -3.26 -8.34 -13.19
CA HIS A 50 -4.57 -8.02 -13.78
C HIS A 50 -4.81 -8.77 -15.08
N GLU A 51 -3.81 -8.87 -15.96
CA GLU A 51 -3.92 -9.57 -17.25
C GLU A 51 -4.10 -11.08 -17.09
N THR A 52 -3.47 -11.70 -16.10
CA THR A 52 -3.55 -13.15 -15.87
C THR A 52 -4.86 -13.60 -15.22
N GLY A 53 -5.78 -12.68 -14.94
CA GLY A 53 -7.07 -13.00 -14.32
C GLY A 53 -6.97 -13.44 -12.86
N LEU A 54 -5.83 -13.30 -12.26
CA LEU A 54 -5.64 -13.43 -10.81
C LEU A 54 -6.31 -12.22 -10.13
N ASN A 55 -7.59 -12.20 -10.01
CA ASN A 55 -8.46 -11.10 -9.60
C ASN A 55 -8.06 -10.49 -8.22
N ARG A 56 -6.81 -10.01 -8.11
CA ARG A 56 -6.20 -9.49 -6.88
C ARG A 56 -6.23 -7.98 -6.89
N GLN A 57 -6.61 -7.42 -5.76
CA GLN A 57 -6.50 -5.98 -5.56
C GLN A 57 -5.04 -5.61 -5.28
N THR A 58 -4.54 -4.58 -5.96
CA THR A 58 -3.16 -4.10 -5.82
C THR A 58 -3.14 -2.69 -5.28
N ILE A 59 -2.37 -2.45 -4.23
CA ILE A 59 -2.20 -1.15 -3.59
C ILE A 59 -0.74 -0.75 -3.69
N TYR A 60 -0.48 0.40 -4.30
CA TYR A 60 0.85 1.01 -4.34
C TYR A 60 0.92 2.18 -3.36
N VAL A 61 1.93 2.16 -2.51
CA VAL A 61 2.18 3.21 -1.50
C VAL A 61 3.63 3.67 -1.62
N ASP A 62 3.85 4.91 -2.02
CA ASP A 62 5.16 5.56 -1.97
C ASP A 62 5.28 6.33 -0.64
N ILE A 63 6.20 5.90 0.21
CA ILE A 63 6.41 6.52 1.53
C ILE A 63 7.62 7.46 1.57
N TYR A 64 8.16 7.87 0.42
CA TYR A 64 9.33 8.74 0.35
C TYR A 64 9.18 10.04 1.16
N ALA A 65 8.01 10.67 1.11
CA ALA A 65 7.74 11.93 1.80
C ALA A 65 7.30 11.76 3.27
N SER A 66 7.09 10.52 3.73
CA SER A 66 6.63 10.26 5.10
C SER A 66 7.75 10.45 6.12
N ARG A 67 7.39 10.86 7.33
CA ARG A 67 8.32 11.13 8.43
C ARG A 67 7.91 10.52 9.76
N SER A 68 6.75 9.86 9.78
CA SER A 68 6.17 9.29 11.01
C SER A 68 5.20 8.16 10.67
N ILE A 69 4.81 7.39 11.69
CA ILE A 69 3.74 6.40 11.57
C ILE A 69 2.42 7.05 11.11
N ASP A 70 2.17 8.30 11.48
CA ASP A 70 0.96 9.04 11.09
C ASP A 70 0.92 9.26 9.58
N ASP A 71 2.05 9.68 9.00
CA ASP A 71 2.18 9.86 7.56
C ASP A 71 2.02 8.52 6.83
N PHE A 72 2.62 7.44 7.38
CA PHE A 72 2.49 6.11 6.83
C PHE A 72 1.04 5.63 6.80
N ILE A 73 0.32 5.75 7.93
CA ILE A 73 -1.11 5.38 8.03
C ILE A 73 -1.94 6.17 7.03
N LYS A 74 -1.69 7.48 6.95
CA LYS A 74 -2.37 8.37 6.00
C LYS A 74 -2.18 7.89 4.57
N LEU A 75 -0.93 7.69 4.13
CA LEU A 75 -0.60 7.27 2.78
C LEU A 75 -1.19 5.90 2.44
N LEU A 76 -1.13 4.94 3.36
CA LEU A 76 -1.72 3.61 3.18
C LEU A 76 -3.25 3.68 3.06
N ALA A 77 -3.90 4.45 3.93
CA ALA A 77 -5.35 4.62 3.88
C ALA A 77 -5.81 5.31 2.59
N GLU A 78 -5.12 6.38 2.16
CA GLU A 78 -5.41 7.08 0.91
C GLU A 78 -5.21 6.16 -0.31
N ALA A 79 -4.13 5.36 -0.34
CA ALA A 79 -3.89 4.39 -1.39
C ALA A 79 -4.97 3.30 -1.43
N ALA A 80 -5.38 2.77 -0.28
CA ALA A 80 -6.49 1.83 -0.19
C ALA A 80 -7.80 2.44 -0.69
N MET A 81 -8.09 3.70 -0.35
CA MET A 81 -9.30 4.41 -0.82
C MET A 81 -9.29 4.67 -2.33
N ARG A 82 -8.12 4.83 -2.95
CA ARG A 82 -8.00 4.92 -4.42
C ARG A 82 -8.27 3.57 -5.08
N THR A 83 -7.80 2.48 -4.49
CA THR A 83 -7.98 1.12 -5.02
C THR A 83 -9.42 0.63 -4.86
N PHE A 84 -9.99 0.77 -3.67
CA PHE A 84 -11.35 0.32 -3.40
C PHE A 84 -12.34 1.45 -3.70
N GLN A 85 -13.02 1.36 -4.85
CA GLN A 85 -13.99 2.37 -5.28
C GLN A 85 -15.01 2.66 -4.16
N PRO A 86 -15.29 3.94 -3.84
CA PRO A 86 -16.16 4.33 -2.73
C PRO A 86 -17.55 3.71 -2.76
N LYS A 87 -18.06 3.41 -3.95
CA LYS A 87 -19.41 2.82 -4.17
C LYS A 87 -19.41 1.29 -4.16
N SER A 88 -18.24 0.65 -4.02
CA SER A 88 -18.18 -0.80 -3.83
C SER A 88 -18.47 -1.18 -2.38
N SER A 89 -18.93 -2.40 -2.14
CA SER A 89 -19.18 -2.88 -0.77
C SER A 89 -17.92 -2.83 0.10
N ILE A 90 -16.75 -3.05 -0.49
CA ILE A 90 -15.46 -2.97 0.18
C ILE A 90 -15.10 -1.50 0.45
N GLY A 91 -15.27 -0.61 -0.53
CA GLY A 91 -15.01 0.81 -0.37
C GLY A 91 -15.91 1.46 0.71
N GLU A 92 -17.18 1.10 0.77
CA GLU A 92 -18.09 1.57 1.83
C GLU A 92 -17.64 1.12 3.23
N LYS A 93 -17.21 -0.13 3.37
CA LYS A 93 -16.66 -0.65 4.63
C LYS A 93 -15.36 0.06 5.02
N LEU A 94 -14.46 0.29 4.06
CA LEU A 94 -13.22 1.03 4.29
C LEU A 94 -13.50 2.45 4.76
N ILE A 95 -14.39 3.17 4.08
CA ILE A 95 -14.80 4.53 4.47
C ILE A 95 -15.44 4.52 5.86
N SER A 96 -16.29 3.54 6.17
CA SER A 96 -16.91 3.39 7.48
C SER A 96 -15.87 3.15 8.58
N PHE A 97 -14.89 2.27 8.32
CA PHE A 97 -13.77 2.04 9.23
C PHE A 97 -12.95 3.33 9.44
N ILE A 98 -12.55 4.00 8.35
CA ILE A 98 -11.79 5.26 8.44
C ILE A 98 -12.58 6.32 9.22
N LYS A 99 -13.88 6.48 8.97
CA LYS A 99 -14.75 7.42 9.69
C LYS A 99 -14.82 7.12 11.20
N SER A 100 -14.71 5.85 11.60
CA SER A 100 -14.70 5.48 13.02
C SER A 100 -13.47 6.00 13.77
N LEU A 101 -12.38 6.30 13.04
CA LEU A 101 -11.14 6.88 13.57
C LEU A 101 -11.21 8.40 13.78
N ARG A 102 -12.39 9.01 13.56
CA ARG A 102 -12.63 10.45 13.63
C ARG A 102 -11.69 11.30 12.75
N PRO A 103 -11.46 10.93 11.49
CA PRO A 103 -10.61 11.69 10.60
C PRO A 103 -11.30 12.95 10.09
N GLN A 104 -10.50 13.89 9.63
CA GLN A 104 -10.93 14.89 8.65
C GLN A 104 -10.66 14.32 7.26
N LEU A 105 -11.71 13.89 6.57
CA LEU A 105 -11.65 13.38 5.21
C LEU A 105 -12.07 14.50 4.25
N SER A 106 -11.20 14.82 3.32
CA SER A 106 -11.47 15.73 2.21
C SER A 106 -11.08 15.09 0.89
N PHE A 107 -11.49 15.71 -0.20
CA PHE A 107 -11.06 15.31 -1.54
C PHE A 107 -10.44 16.54 -2.22
N ASP A 108 -9.36 16.31 -2.91
CA ASP A 108 -8.79 17.33 -3.76
C ASP A 108 -9.82 17.78 -4.80
N THR A 109 -10.05 19.08 -4.91
CA THR A 109 -11.09 19.62 -5.77
C THR A 109 -10.78 19.54 -7.27
N ILE A 110 -9.51 19.34 -7.62
CA ILE A 110 -9.02 19.27 -9.00
C ILE A 110 -8.87 17.81 -9.44
N THR A 111 -8.20 16.98 -8.64
CA THR A 111 -7.90 15.59 -8.97
C THR A 111 -8.94 14.60 -8.48
N GLY A 112 -9.79 15.00 -7.51
CA GLY A 112 -10.73 14.10 -6.84
C GLY A 112 -10.06 13.10 -5.90
N GLU A 113 -8.75 13.22 -5.66
CA GLU A 113 -8.02 12.30 -4.79
C GLU A 113 -8.40 12.47 -3.31
N PRO A 114 -8.54 11.36 -2.56
CA PRO A 114 -8.83 11.43 -1.13
C PRO A 114 -7.64 11.99 -0.36
N GLN A 115 -7.92 12.92 0.53
CA GLN A 115 -6.97 13.49 1.49
C GLN A 115 -7.45 13.21 2.90
N LEU A 116 -6.60 12.58 3.70
CA LEU A 116 -6.92 12.16 5.05
C LEU A 116 -6.07 12.91 6.08
N GLN A 117 -6.71 13.42 7.11
CA GLN A 117 -6.05 13.92 8.32
C GLN A 117 -6.64 13.20 9.52
N ILE A 118 -5.79 12.51 10.29
CA ILE A 118 -6.20 11.81 11.50
C ILE A 118 -5.47 12.48 12.68
N ALA A 119 -6.24 12.94 13.66
CA ALA A 119 -5.69 13.51 14.87
C ALA A 119 -5.54 12.39 15.93
N TYR A 120 -4.33 11.90 16.11
CA TYR A 120 -4.00 10.94 17.17
C TYR A 120 -3.63 11.66 18.45
N GLN A 121 -4.10 11.13 19.58
CA GLN A 121 -3.74 11.63 20.90
C GLN A 121 -2.61 10.82 21.54
N THR A 122 -2.50 9.54 21.17
CA THR A 122 -1.53 8.61 21.77
C THR A 122 -0.84 7.73 20.73
N ALA A 123 0.36 7.23 21.05
CA ALA A 123 1.06 6.24 20.23
C ALA A 123 0.25 4.95 20.06
N HIS A 124 -0.48 4.54 21.09
CA HIS A 124 -1.33 3.34 21.06
C HIS A 124 -2.49 3.47 20.05
N GLU A 125 -3.09 4.65 19.90
CA GLU A 125 -4.12 4.89 18.90
C GLU A 125 -3.57 4.76 17.47
N LYS A 126 -2.34 5.20 17.23
CA LYS A 126 -1.66 5.04 15.94
C LYS A 126 -1.46 3.56 15.59
N GLU A 127 -0.91 2.78 16.52
CA GLU A 127 -0.69 1.35 16.33
C GLU A 127 -2.02 0.60 16.13
N TYR A 128 -3.05 0.94 16.90
CA TYR A 128 -4.39 0.37 16.74
C TYR A 128 -4.98 0.66 15.38
N THR A 129 -4.82 1.90 14.89
CA THR A 129 -5.30 2.31 13.57
C THR A 129 -4.57 1.57 12.46
N LEU A 130 -3.24 1.46 12.56
CA LEU A 130 -2.43 0.74 11.59
C LEU A 130 -2.81 -0.74 11.53
N ARG A 131 -2.94 -1.38 12.70
CA ARG A 131 -3.44 -2.77 12.79
C ARG A 131 -4.80 -2.91 12.13
N GLY A 132 -5.75 -2.03 12.45
CA GLY A 132 -7.09 -2.07 11.88
C GLY A 132 -7.11 -1.94 10.35
N LEU A 133 -6.19 -1.18 9.75
CA LEU A 133 -6.03 -1.12 8.30
C LEU A 133 -5.55 -2.46 7.73
N PHE A 134 -4.54 -3.09 8.33
CA PHE A 134 -4.06 -4.41 7.89
C PHE A 134 -5.14 -5.48 8.10
N ASP A 135 -5.81 -5.50 9.25
CA ASP A 135 -6.92 -6.42 9.53
C ASP A 135 -8.04 -6.24 8.49
N PHE A 136 -8.36 -4.98 8.14
CA PHE A 136 -9.32 -4.69 7.08
C PHE A 136 -8.88 -5.27 5.73
N LEU A 137 -7.62 -5.07 5.33
CA LEU A 137 -7.09 -5.58 4.07
C LEU A 137 -7.07 -7.12 4.04
N ASN A 138 -6.71 -7.76 5.15
CA ASN A 138 -6.70 -9.21 5.30
C ASN A 138 -8.09 -9.84 5.31
N ALA A 139 -9.11 -9.11 5.75
CA ALA A 139 -10.49 -9.58 5.82
C ALA A 139 -11.22 -9.56 4.46
N GLN A 140 -10.57 -9.10 3.38
CA GLN A 140 -11.15 -9.14 2.05
C GLN A 140 -11.18 -10.58 1.53
N GLY A 141 -12.25 -10.95 0.81
CA GLY A 141 -12.40 -12.32 0.28
C GLY A 141 -11.33 -12.73 -0.73
N GLU A 142 -10.70 -11.74 -1.37
CA GLU A 142 -9.59 -11.91 -2.30
C GLU A 142 -8.31 -11.31 -1.68
N PRO A 143 -7.14 -11.94 -1.90
CA PRO A 143 -5.88 -11.40 -1.40
C PRO A 143 -5.58 -10.01 -1.93
N VAL A 144 -5.16 -9.12 -1.05
CA VAL A 144 -4.72 -7.77 -1.37
C VAL A 144 -3.20 -7.73 -1.40
N ILE A 145 -2.62 -7.25 -2.47
CA ILE A 145 -1.17 -7.08 -2.61
C ILE A 145 -0.84 -5.62 -2.32
N VAL A 146 -0.04 -5.39 -1.30
CA VAL A 146 0.42 -4.05 -0.93
C VAL A 146 1.90 -3.92 -1.29
N ALA A 147 2.23 -3.03 -2.21
CA ALA A 147 3.61 -2.67 -2.52
C ALA A 147 3.96 -1.34 -1.85
N ILE A 148 4.95 -1.37 -0.98
CA ILE A 148 5.46 -0.19 -0.29
C ILE A 148 6.80 0.18 -0.92
N ASP A 149 6.82 1.29 -1.66
CA ASP A 149 8.05 1.83 -2.24
C ASP A 149 8.77 2.76 -1.25
N GLU A 150 10.08 2.86 -1.41
CA GLU A 150 10.99 3.64 -0.54
C GLU A 150 10.91 3.20 0.95
N PHE A 151 10.72 1.90 1.19
CA PHE A 151 10.50 1.30 2.52
C PHE A 151 11.59 1.66 3.56
N GLN A 152 12.82 1.94 3.12
CA GLN A 152 13.88 2.37 4.01
C GLN A 152 13.57 3.67 4.79
N GLN A 153 12.59 4.45 4.33
CA GLN A 153 12.17 5.70 4.98
C GLN A 153 11.68 5.50 6.42
N ILE A 154 11.15 4.31 6.73
CA ILE A 154 10.70 4.00 8.11
C ILE A 154 11.80 4.09 9.16
N ARG A 155 13.09 4.03 8.78
CA ARG A 155 14.23 4.15 9.69
C ARG A 155 14.38 5.55 10.27
N ASP A 156 13.87 6.56 9.55
CA ASP A 156 13.94 7.95 9.93
C ASP A 156 12.75 8.39 10.79
N TYR A 157 11.82 7.45 11.08
CA TYR A 157 10.65 7.75 11.91
C TYR A 157 11.05 7.88 13.38
N PRO A 158 10.39 8.79 14.12
CA PRO A 158 10.62 8.94 15.57
C PRO A 158 10.16 7.72 16.37
N GLU A 159 9.21 6.95 15.82
CA GLU A 159 8.69 5.73 16.43
C GLU A 159 9.72 4.59 16.28
N LYS A 160 10.14 4.05 17.43
CA LYS A 160 11.10 2.94 17.47
C LYS A 160 10.42 1.62 17.05
N ASN A 161 11.20 0.76 16.40
CA ASN A 161 10.76 -0.60 16.03
C ASN A 161 9.63 -0.67 14.99
N MET A 162 9.47 0.35 14.14
CA MET A 162 8.44 0.38 13.09
C MET A 162 8.51 -0.85 12.17
N GLU A 163 9.73 -1.31 11.83
CA GLU A 163 9.92 -2.52 11.02
C GLU A 163 9.37 -3.77 11.72
N ALA A 164 9.64 -3.94 13.01
CA ALA A 164 9.13 -5.07 13.79
C ALA A 164 7.59 -4.99 13.93
N LEU A 165 7.05 -3.79 14.10
CA LEU A 165 5.61 -3.56 14.15
C LEU A 165 4.95 -3.98 12.85
N LEU A 166 5.44 -3.54 11.70
CA LEU A 166 4.91 -3.92 10.39
C LEU A 166 4.99 -5.43 10.16
N ARG A 167 6.11 -6.06 10.50
CA ARG A 167 6.24 -7.53 10.40
C ARG A 167 5.16 -8.26 11.18
N SER A 168 4.79 -7.77 12.37
CA SER A 168 3.74 -8.40 13.20
C SER A 168 2.33 -8.32 12.61
N TYR A 169 2.12 -7.49 11.59
CA TYR A 169 0.81 -7.38 10.91
C TYR A 169 0.75 -8.16 9.60
N ILE A 170 1.91 -8.46 9.02
CA ILE A 170 2.03 -9.14 7.72
C ILE A 170 2.11 -10.67 7.92
N GLN A 171 2.67 -11.13 9.04
CA GLN A 171 2.77 -12.55 9.42
C GLN A 171 1.47 -13.07 10.08
#